data_c816a6955df3f8a8cd273d9656692aa3
#
_entry.id   c816a6955df3f8a8cd273d9656692aa3
#
_cell.length_a   1.000
_cell.length_b   1.000
_cell.length_c   1.000
_cell.angle_alpha   90.00
_cell.angle_beta   90.00
_cell.angle_gamma   90.00
#
_symmetry.space_group_name_H-M   'P 1'
#
loop_
_entity.id
_entity.type
_entity.pdbx_description
1 polymer ?
#
loop_
_entity_poly.entity_id
_entity_poly.type
_entity_poly.pdbx_seq_one_letter_code
_entity_poly.pdbx_strand_id
1 'polypeptide(L)'
;MGFTISKNQGSGRTVITVTPEEKNATDKDIVQILTVEAVDGSTKEVKLIHKKGEGNYEYTFRVSPTELYFEPTGESKEVTIVSTKQMVINGKKVGDPVNVNYTRENSGDVSGSGTTLIMSLNDNTHNDKLGQVIFIQDESGKTVVVTCRQGKKENTAGGDIGLIQLWSGSGVPEGYVLCDGSQVCIAEYP
;
A
#
# COMPACT_ATOMS: atom_id res chain seq x y z
N MET A 1 -5.13 -21.82 -28.58
CA MET A 1 -3.65 -22.01 -28.63
C MET A 1 -3.40 -23.41 -29.09
N GLY A 2 -2.74 -23.59 -30.21
CA GLY A 2 -2.55 -24.86 -30.88
C GLY A 2 -1.10 -25.07 -31.32
N PHE A 3 -0.89 -26.18 -31.99
CA PHE A 3 0.36 -26.48 -32.68
C PHE A 3 0.04 -26.61 -34.16
N THR A 4 0.94 -26.10 -35.00
CA THR A 4 0.95 -26.37 -36.44
C THR A 4 1.85 -27.58 -36.71
N ILE A 5 1.43 -28.44 -37.65
CA ILE A 5 2.13 -29.64 -38.06
C ILE A 5 2.54 -29.49 -39.53
N SER A 6 3.82 -29.69 -39.80
CA SER A 6 4.37 -29.48 -41.13
C SER A 6 3.82 -30.48 -42.21
N LYS A 7 3.38 -31.67 -41.77
CA LYS A 7 2.81 -32.71 -42.63
C LYS A 7 1.81 -33.54 -41.83
N ASN A 8 0.69 -33.90 -42.45
CA ASN A 8 -0.34 -34.76 -41.87
C ASN A 8 -0.29 -36.21 -42.42
N GLN A 9 0.53 -36.48 -43.44
CA GLN A 9 0.76 -37.80 -43.99
C GLN A 9 2.23 -37.99 -44.41
N GLY A 10 2.69 -39.22 -44.42
CA GLY A 10 4.05 -39.57 -44.85
C GLY A 10 4.19 -41.06 -45.13
N SER A 11 5.26 -41.47 -45.78
CA SER A 11 5.63 -42.86 -46.02
C SER A 11 7.10 -43.09 -45.68
N GLY A 12 7.43 -44.28 -45.19
CA GLY A 12 8.77 -44.61 -44.74
C GLY A 12 9.22 -43.74 -43.57
N ARG A 13 10.49 -43.33 -43.55
CA ARG A 13 11.02 -42.40 -42.55
C ARG A 13 10.66 -40.96 -42.89
N THR A 14 9.66 -40.46 -42.23
CA THR A 14 9.20 -39.05 -42.41
C THR A 14 9.49 -38.23 -41.16
N VAL A 15 10.00 -37.01 -41.34
CA VAL A 15 10.18 -36.02 -40.25
C VAL A 15 8.97 -35.09 -40.25
N ILE A 16 8.34 -34.97 -39.10
CA ILE A 16 7.22 -34.04 -38.84
C ILE A 16 7.76 -32.96 -37.89
N THR A 17 7.64 -31.69 -38.30
CA THR A 17 7.93 -30.55 -37.42
C THR A 17 6.64 -30.08 -36.79
N VAL A 18 6.67 -29.94 -35.48
CA VAL A 18 5.55 -29.41 -34.70
C VAL A 18 5.98 -28.07 -34.11
N THR A 19 5.22 -27.02 -34.39
CA THR A 19 5.53 -25.65 -33.96
C THR A 19 4.32 -25.11 -33.18
N PRO A 20 4.52 -24.53 -31.98
CA PRO A 20 3.46 -23.85 -31.31
C PRO A 20 3.06 -22.58 -32.09
N GLU A 21 1.76 -22.32 -32.23
CA GLU A 21 1.22 -21.15 -32.95
C GLU A 21 1.58 -19.82 -32.29
N GLU A 22 1.59 -19.80 -30.93
CA GLU A 22 1.90 -18.63 -30.13
C GLU A 22 2.74 -19.02 -28.91
N LYS A 23 3.43 -18.06 -28.33
CA LYS A 23 4.11 -18.26 -27.03
C LYS A 23 3.06 -18.53 -25.94
N ASN A 24 3.36 -19.50 -25.06
CA ASN A 24 2.50 -19.75 -23.91
C ASN A 24 2.55 -18.54 -22.95
N ALA A 25 1.43 -17.84 -22.85
CA ALA A 25 1.26 -16.68 -21.97
C ALA A 25 0.54 -17.05 -20.65
N THR A 26 0.62 -18.32 -20.24
CA THR A 26 0.03 -18.80 -18.99
C THR A 26 1.12 -19.26 -18.02
N ASP A 27 0.75 -19.39 -16.75
CA ASP A 27 1.62 -19.89 -15.67
C ASP A 27 1.70 -21.42 -15.60
N LYS A 28 1.08 -22.11 -16.58
CA LYS A 28 1.00 -23.58 -16.65
C LYS A 28 1.52 -24.11 -17.98
N ASP A 29 2.08 -25.32 -17.93
CA ASP A 29 2.40 -26.06 -19.13
C ASP A 29 1.08 -26.45 -19.84
N ILE A 30 1.05 -26.28 -21.17
CA ILE A 30 -0.05 -26.75 -22.02
C ILE A 30 0.37 -28.08 -22.63
N VAL A 31 -0.45 -29.10 -22.41
CA VAL A 31 -0.16 -30.46 -22.89
C VAL A 31 -1.19 -30.83 -23.95
N GLN A 32 -0.71 -31.30 -25.11
CA GLN A 32 -1.53 -31.88 -26.16
C GLN A 32 -0.95 -33.24 -26.56
N ILE A 33 -1.82 -34.11 -27.06
CA ILE A 33 -1.41 -35.44 -27.57
C ILE A 33 -1.55 -35.43 -29.08
N LEU A 34 -0.48 -35.74 -29.76
CA LEU A 34 -0.47 -36.00 -31.19
C LEU A 34 -0.52 -37.53 -31.38
N THR A 35 -1.60 -38.03 -31.96
CA THR A 35 -1.73 -39.44 -32.32
C THR A 35 -1.29 -39.64 -33.76
N VAL A 36 -0.36 -40.55 -33.97
CA VAL A 36 0.09 -40.98 -35.29
C VAL A 36 -0.45 -42.40 -35.55
N GLU A 37 -1.22 -42.55 -36.62
CA GLU A 37 -1.82 -43.83 -37.03
C GLU A 37 -1.08 -44.37 -38.25
N ALA A 38 -0.74 -45.65 -38.21
CA ALA A 38 -0.15 -46.38 -39.35
C ALA A 38 -1.24 -47.04 -40.21
N VAL A 39 -0.87 -47.44 -41.44
CA VAL A 39 -1.81 -48.05 -42.40
C VAL A 39 -2.43 -49.35 -41.85
N ASP A 40 -1.76 -50.04 -40.97
CA ASP A 40 -2.25 -51.27 -40.30
C ASP A 40 -3.18 -50.97 -39.11
N GLY A 41 -3.52 -49.72 -38.87
CA GLY A 41 -4.39 -49.27 -37.77
C GLY A 41 -3.67 -49.16 -36.42
N SER A 42 -2.37 -49.47 -36.37
CA SER A 42 -1.58 -49.24 -35.14
C SER A 42 -1.39 -47.74 -34.88
N THR A 43 -1.46 -47.34 -33.61
CA THR A 43 -1.33 -45.94 -33.20
C THR A 43 -0.16 -45.73 -32.25
N LYS A 44 0.43 -44.54 -32.32
CA LYS A 44 1.42 -44.05 -31.36
C LYS A 44 1.08 -42.63 -30.96
N GLU A 45 1.16 -42.38 -29.66
CA GLU A 45 0.92 -41.06 -29.07
C GLU A 45 2.25 -40.36 -28.78
N VAL A 46 2.29 -39.09 -29.14
CA VAL A 46 3.41 -38.17 -28.83
C VAL A 46 2.85 -37.05 -27.97
N LYS A 47 3.35 -36.94 -26.75
CA LYS A 47 3.00 -35.87 -25.82
C LYS A 47 3.73 -34.58 -26.21
N LEU A 48 3.02 -33.60 -26.65
CA LEU A 48 3.50 -32.25 -26.93
C LEU A 48 3.36 -31.37 -25.69
N ILE A 49 4.43 -30.78 -25.21
CA ILE A 49 4.40 -29.91 -24.02
C ILE A 49 4.87 -28.52 -24.43
N HIS A 50 3.95 -27.58 -24.40
CA HIS A 50 4.25 -26.17 -24.50
C HIS A 50 4.50 -25.62 -23.10
N LYS A 51 5.76 -25.42 -22.76
CA LYS A 51 6.17 -24.96 -21.43
C LYS A 51 5.49 -23.65 -21.06
N LYS A 52 5.18 -23.48 -19.76
CA LYS A 52 4.69 -22.23 -19.22
C LYS A 52 5.57 -21.05 -19.59
N GLY A 53 4.98 -19.89 -19.73
CA GLY A 53 5.72 -18.66 -20.01
C GLY A 53 6.59 -18.25 -18.82
N GLU A 54 7.75 -17.67 -19.12
CA GLU A 54 8.54 -16.97 -18.12
C GLU A 54 7.89 -15.60 -17.84
N GLY A 55 7.70 -15.29 -16.57
CA GLY A 55 7.03 -14.07 -16.14
C GLY A 55 7.81 -13.33 -15.07
N ASN A 56 7.53 -12.04 -14.97
CA ASN A 56 8.01 -11.18 -13.90
C ASN A 56 6.82 -10.70 -13.08
N TYR A 57 7.05 -10.27 -11.82
CA TYR A 57 6.02 -9.65 -11.04
C TYR A 57 5.98 -8.14 -11.24
N GLU A 58 4.78 -7.61 -11.48
CA GLU A 58 4.48 -6.18 -11.38
C GLU A 58 3.93 -5.89 -10.00
N TYR A 59 4.59 -4.96 -9.28
CA TYR A 59 4.23 -4.58 -7.92
C TYR A 59 3.42 -3.29 -7.90
N THR A 60 2.32 -3.30 -7.18
CA THR A 60 1.52 -2.12 -6.86
C THR A 60 1.65 -1.82 -5.37
N PHE A 61 2.07 -0.60 -5.04
CA PHE A 61 2.13 -0.11 -3.68
C PHE A 61 1.59 1.31 -3.62
N ARG A 62 0.53 1.51 -2.85
CA ARG A 62 -0.15 2.80 -2.67
C ARG A 62 -0.61 2.94 -1.24
N VAL A 63 -0.48 4.13 -0.69
CA VAL A 63 -1.01 4.54 0.61
C VAL A 63 -1.81 5.81 0.38
N SER A 64 -3.01 5.91 0.94
CA SER A 64 -3.89 7.06 0.72
C SER A 64 -4.73 7.34 1.96
N PRO A 65 -4.83 8.61 2.35
CA PRO A 65 -4.14 9.78 1.82
C PRO A 65 -2.65 9.83 2.20
N THR A 66 -1.84 10.61 1.48
CA THR A 66 -0.41 10.83 1.77
C THR A 66 -0.14 12.07 2.61
N GLU A 67 -1.14 12.91 2.79
CA GLU A 67 -1.10 14.06 3.69
C GLU A 67 -2.31 14.03 4.62
N LEU A 68 -2.05 14.18 5.91
CA LEU A 68 -3.06 14.21 6.97
C LEU A 68 -2.91 15.48 7.78
N TYR A 69 -4.02 16.19 7.97
CA TYR A 69 -4.12 17.37 8.81
C TYR A 69 -4.98 17.03 10.02
N PHE A 70 -4.42 17.10 11.20
CA PHE A 70 -5.08 16.75 12.46
C PHE A 70 -5.49 18.02 13.18
N GLU A 71 -6.67 17.94 13.84
CA GLU A 71 -7.13 18.99 14.72
C GLU A 71 -6.18 19.17 15.93
N PRO A 72 -5.98 20.40 16.40
CA PRO A 72 -5.14 20.65 17.57
C PRO A 72 -5.58 19.91 18.84
N THR A 73 -6.86 19.58 18.96
CA THR A 73 -7.45 18.84 20.08
C THR A 73 -7.20 17.33 20.00
N GLY A 74 -6.53 16.86 18.96
CA GLY A 74 -6.34 15.44 18.71
C GLY A 74 -7.51 14.78 18.01
N GLU A 75 -7.21 13.85 17.14
CA GLU A 75 -8.19 13.02 16.43
C GLU A 75 -7.54 11.76 15.86
N SER A 76 -8.36 10.92 15.26
CA SER A 76 -7.91 9.72 14.53
C SER A 76 -8.34 9.80 13.06
N LYS A 77 -7.44 9.44 12.16
CA LYS A 77 -7.69 9.40 10.71
C LYS A 77 -7.30 8.05 10.13
N GLU A 78 -8.07 7.64 9.13
CA GLU A 78 -7.87 6.38 8.43
C GLU A 78 -6.94 6.55 7.24
N VAL A 79 -6.09 5.53 7.03
CA VAL A 79 -5.19 5.40 5.87
C VAL A 79 -5.41 4.04 5.23
N THR A 80 -5.67 4.03 3.94
CA THR A 80 -5.85 2.81 3.15
C THR A 80 -4.56 2.44 2.43
N ILE A 81 -4.23 1.15 2.44
CA ILE A 81 -3.02 0.61 1.81
C ILE A 81 -3.39 -0.43 0.76
N VAL A 82 -2.81 -0.29 -0.42
CA VAL A 82 -2.83 -1.31 -1.47
C VAL A 82 -1.40 -1.79 -1.68
N SER A 83 -1.13 -3.03 -1.31
CA SER A 83 0.18 -3.66 -1.46
C SER A 83 0.01 -5.02 -2.11
N THR A 84 0.24 -5.09 -3.42
CA THR A 84 0.00 -6.30 -4.20
C THR A 84 1.10 -6.52 -5.24
N LYS A 85 1.20 -7.77 -5.72
CA LYS A 85 1.95 -8.14 -6.92
C LYS A 85 1.08 -8.97 -7.84
N GLN A 86 1.31 -8.84 -9.13
CA GLN A 86 0.64 -9.64 -10.16
C GLN A 86 1.66 -10.14 -11.17
N MET A 87 1.55 -11.43 -11.55
CA MET A 87 2.43 -12.00 -12.57
C MET A 87 2.13 -11.41 -13.94
N VAL A 88 3.17 -11.06 -14.68
CA VAL A 88 3.09 -10.57 -16.06
C VAL A 88 3.92 -11.50 -16.95
N ILE A 89 3.28 -12.14 -17.92
CA ILE A 89 3.90 -13.03 -18.90
C ILE A 89 3.70 -12.43 -20.29
N ASN A 90 4.77 -12.19 -21.01
CA ASN A 90 4.72 -11.56 -22.35
C ASN A 90 3.91 -10.26 -22.37
N GLY A 91 4.02 -9.43 -21.33
CA GLY A 91 3.31 -8.15 -21.21
C GLY A 91 1.82 -8.26 -20.81
N LYS A 92 1.31 -9.47 -20.57
CA LYS A 92 -0.09 -9.69 -20.12
C LYS A 92 -0.11 -10.09 -18.66
N LYS A 93 -1.03 -9.51 -17.90
CA LYS A 93 -1.29 -9.88 -16.49
C LYS A 93 -1.97 -11.26 -16.45
N VAL A 94 -1.47 -12.12 -15.56
CA VAL A 94 -1.93 -13.51 -15.41
C VAL A 94 -2.28 -13.76 -13.95
N GLY A 95 -3.45 -14.38 -13.72
CA GLY A 95 -3.98 -14.63 -12.40
C GLY A 95 -4.44 -13.36 -11.68
N ASP A 96 -4.89 -13.52 -10.43
CA ASP A 96 -5.32 -12.42 -9.59
C ASP A 96 -4.12 -11.77 -8.87
N PRO A 97 -4.19 -10.48 -8.51
CA PRO A 97 -3.20 -9.84 -7.67
C PRO A 97 -3.08 -10.55 -6.31
N VAL A 98 -1.86 -10.76 -5.87
CA VAL A 98 -1.55 -11.39 -4.57
C VAL A 98 -1.04 -10.32 -3.62
N ASN A 99 -1.49 -10.34 -2.37
CA ASN A 99 -1.03 -9.41 -1.35
C ASN A 99 0.46 -9.59 -1.06
N VAL A 100 1.15 -8.46 -0.85
CA VAL A 100 2.56 -8.37 -0.44
C VAL A 100 2.61 -7.68 0.91
N ASN A 101 3.41 -8.19 1.83
CA ASN A 101 3.62 -7.56 3.12
C ASN A 101 4.33 -6.21 2.98
N TYR A 102 4.18 -5.37 3.99
CA TYR A 102 4.85 -4.09 4.11
C TYR A 102 5.26 -3.83 5.56
N THR A 103 6.27 -3.02 5.73
CA THR A 103 6.76 -2.54 7.03
C THR A 103 6.51 -1.03 7.17
N ARG A 104 6.65 -0.52 8.38
CA ARG A 104 6.45 0.88 8.73
C ARG A 104 7.62 1.38 9.57
N GLU A 105 8.09 2.58 9.26
CA GLU A 105 9.06 3.32 10.06
C GLU A 105 8.43 4.60 10.61
N ASN A 106 8.87 5.06 11.78
CA ASN A 106 8.37 6.24 12.49
C ASN A 106 6.85 6.17 12.77
N SER A 107 6.37 5.01 13.22
CA SER A 107 4.94 4.70 13.31
C SER A 107 4.36 4.71 14.73
N GLY A 108 4.93 5.48 15.67
CA GLY A 108 4.53 5.46 17.08
C GLY A 108 3.02 5.72 17.33
N ASP A 109 2.39 6.53 16.50
CA ASP A 109 0.97 6.91 16.59
C ASP A 109 0.08 6.13 15.60
N VAL A 110 0.57 5.00 15.06
CA VAL A 110 -0.16 4.21 14.05
C VAL A 110 -0.56 2.86 14.60
N SER A 111 -1.83 2.55 14.58
CA SER A 111 -2.41 1.26 15.00
C SER A 111 -3.06 0.52 13.82
N GLY A 112 -3.35 -0.77 14.02
CA GLY A 112 -3.97 -1.62 13.02
C GLY A 112 -2.98 -2.37 12.13
N SER A 113 -3.50 -3.20 11.25
CA SER A 113 -2.77 -4.03 10.29
C SER A 113 -3.61 -4.28 9.04
N GLY A 114 -2.99 -4.80 7.98
CA GLY A 114 -3.69 -5.12 6.74
C GLY A 114 -3.85 -3.92 5.81
N THR A 115 -5.04 -3.74 5.26
CA THR A 115 -5.31 -2.72 4.23
C THR A 115 -5.80 -1.38 4.77
N THR A 116 -6.14 -1.32 6.06
CA THR A 116 -6.64 -0.12 6.72
C THR A 116 -5.93 0.10 8.04
N LEU A 117 -5.37 1.28 8.23
CA LEU A 117 -4.68 1.69 9.45
C LEU A 117 -5.34 2.93 10.04
N ILE A 118 -5.24 3.05 11.36
CA ILE A 118 -5.66 4.24 12.10
C ILE A 118 -4.41 4.99 12.55
N MET A 119 -4.32 6.26 12.17
CA MET A 119 -3.33 7.22 12.67
C MET A 119 -4.00 8.14 13.67
N SER A 120 -3.49 8.17 14.90
CA SER A 120 -4.07 8.94 16.01
C SER A 120 -3.06 9.90 16.58
N LEU A 121 -3.47 11.15 16.79
CA LEU A 121 -2.67 12.15 17.51
C LEU A 121 -3.48 12.68 18.70
N ASN A 122 -2.79 12.89 19.80
CA ASN A 122 -3.36 13.51 21.00
C ASN A 122 -3.37 15.04 20.88
N ASP A 123 -3.97 15.72 21.87
CA ASP A 123 -3.91 17.15 22.06
C ASP A 123 -2.50 17.70 21.84
N ASN A 124 -2.39 18.77 21.09
CA ASN A 124 -1.14 19.48 20.88
C ASN A 124 -1.18 20.88 21.54
N THR A 125 -0.64 20.99 22.73
CA THR A 125 -0.57 22.24 23.52
C THR A 125 0.73 23.03 23.30
N HIS A 126 1.65 22.51 22.48
CA HIS A 126 2.97 23.10 22.27
C HIS A 126 3.05 23.83 20.92
N ASN A 127 3.93 23.39 20.05
CA ASN A 127 4.18 24.01 18.75
C ASN A 127 3.54 23.16 17.65
N ASP A 128 3.40 23.72 16.45
CA ASP A 128 2.98 22.96 15.28
C ASP A 128 3.85 21.72 15.11
N LYS A 129 3.19 20.58 14.92
CA LYS A 129 3.85 19.29 14.73
C LYS A 129 3.86 18.91 13.25
N LEU A 130 4.98 18.37 12.83
CA LEU A 130 5.15 17.71 11.54
C LEU A 130 5.75 16.34 11.78
N GLY A 131 5.02 15.30 11.42
CA GLY A 131 5.47 13.92 11.48
C GLY A 131 5.44 13.27 10.11
N GLN A 132 6.23 12.22 9.93
CA GLN A 132 6.22 11.41 8.73
C GLN A 132 6.26 9.93 9.10
N VAL A 133 5.41 9.15 8.47
CA VAL A 133 5.42 7.68 8.54
C VAL A 133 5.83 7.15 7.18
N ILE A 134 6.82 6.29 7.16
CA ILE A 134 7.35 5.68 5.95
C ILE A 134 6.82 4.27 5.85
N PHE A 135 6.15 3.96 4.75
CA PHE A 135 5.67 2.63 4.41
C PHE A 135 6.58 2.03 3.35
N ILE A 136 6.98 0.78 3.54
CA ILE A 136 7.93 0.07 2.66
C ILE A 136 7.33 -1.28 2.28
N GLN A 137 7.15 -1.53 0.99
CA GLN A 137 6.70 -2.84 0.50
C GLN A 137 7.89 -3.82 0.52
N ASP A 138 7.74 -4.94 1.22
CA ASP A 138 8.85 -5.84 1.55
C ASP A 138 9.57 -6.41 0.31
N GLU A 139 8.84 -6.93 -0.66
CA GLU A 139 9.45 -7.61 -1.81
C GLU A 139 10.02 -6.65 -2.87
N SER A 140 9.40 -5.49 -3.06
CA SER A 140 9.81 -4.55 -4.12
C SER A 140 10.68 -3.41 -3.62
N GLY A 141 10.71 -3.17 -2.31
CA GLY A 141 11.36 -2.00 -1.71
C GLY A 141 10.69 -0.66 -2.06
N LYS A 142 9.51 -0.66 -2.67
CA LYS A 142 8.77 0.58 -2.95
C LYS A 142 8.38 1.26 -1.66
N THR A 143 8.56 2.57 -1.60
CA THR A 143 8.26 3.38 -0.42
C THR A 143 7.18 4.39 -0.70
N VAL A 144 6.34 4.68 0.32
CA VAL A 144 5.39 5.78 0.33
C VAL A 144 5.50 6.49 1.67
N VAL A 145 5.60 7.81 1.65
CA VAL A 145 5.65 8.65 2.86
C VAL A 145 4.29 9.28 3.08
N VAL A 146 3.76 9.14 4.29
CA VAL A 146 2.57 9.85 4.74
C VAL A 146 3.01 10.96 5.68
N THR A 147 2.65 12.20 5.37
CA THR A 147 2.97 13.37 6.17
C THR A 147 1.78 13.74 7.06
N CYS A 148 2.02 13.85 8.36
CA CYS A 148 1.04 14.22 9.37
C CYS A 148 1.34 15.64 9.87
N ARG A 149 0.36 16.51 9.83
CA ARG A 149 0.45 17.90 10.32
C ARG A 149 -0.60 18.12 11.39
N GLN A 150 -0.21 18.74 12.49
CA GLN A 150 -1.12 19.13 13.56
C GLN A 150 -0.73 20.52 14.05
N GLY A 151 -1.68 21.47 14.00
CA GLY A 151 -1.49 22.79 14.55
C GLY A 151 -1.43 22.78 16.07
N LYS A 152 -0.94 23.87 16.65
CA LYS A 152 -0.99 24.12 18.10
C LYS A 152 -2.43 24.39 18.51
N LYS A 153 -2.87 23.77 19.60
CA LYS A 153 -4.12 24.14 20.28
C LYS A 153 -3.95 25.52 20.92
N GLU A 154 -4.70 26.47 20.45
CA GLU A 154 -4.77 27.75 21.14
C GLU A 154 -5.45 27.58 22.49
N ASN A 155 -4.80 28.03 23.54
CA ASN A 155 -5.45 28.14 24.85
C ASN A 155 -6.49 29.25 24.79
N THR A 156 -7.73 28.87 24.52
CA THR A 156 -8.86 29.83 24.54
C THR A 156 -9.29 30.23 25.98
N ALA A 157 -8.68 29.59 26.98
CA ALA A 157 -8.87 29.99 28.37
C ALA A 157 -7.91 31.14 28.75
N GLY A 158 -8.37 32.35 28.57
CA GLY A 158 -7.72 33.57 29.06
C GLY A 158 -6.47 33.97 28.24
N GLY A 159 -6.49 35.08 27.63
CA GLY A 159 -5.48 35.77 26.84
C GLY A 159 -4.02 35.33 26.94
N ASP A 160 -3.19 35.84 26.07
CA ASP A 160 -1.74 35.50 26.02
C ASP A 160 -1.11 35.63 27.43
N ILE A 161 -0.41 34.56 27.86
CA ILE A 161 0.32 34.59 29.14
C ILE A 161 1.26 35.78 29.12
N GLY A 162 1.09 36.65 30.14
CA GLY A 162 1.85 37.90 30.28
C GLY A 162 1.18 39.12 29.65
N LEU A 163 -0.03 39.01 29.07
CA LEU A 163 -0.81 40.16 28.64
C LEU A 163 -1.42 40.84 29.84
N ILE A 164 -1.16 42.11 30.04
CA ILE A 164 -1.80 42.99 31.01
C ILE A 164 -2.91 43.72 30.29
N GLN A 165 -4.15 43.51 30.73
CA GLN A 165 -5.34 44.15 30.15
C GLN A 165 -6.11 44.97 31.18
N LEU A 166 -6.55 46.16 30.78
CA LEU A 166 -7.46 46.95 31.62
C LEU A 166 -8.86 46.34 31.61
N TRP A 167 -9.42 46.12 32.77
CA TRP A 167 -10.75 45.57 32.96
C TRP A 167 -11.64 46.49 33.79
N SER A 168 -12.83 46.75 33.29
CA SER A 168 -13.80 47.64 33.95
C SER A 168 -15.04 46.88 34.53
N GLY A 169 -15.05 45.56 34.50
CA GLY A 169 -16.14 44.74 35.03
C GLY A 169 -16.06 44.52 36.53
N SER A 170 -17.13 43.93 37.12
CA SER A 170 -17.25 43.71 38.55
C SER A 170 -16.54 42.45 39.08
N GLY A 171 -15.90 41.66 38.25
CA GLY A 171 -15.14 40.48 38.63
C GLY A 171 -13.98 40.23 37.69
N VAL A 172 -13.01 39.40 38.11
CA VAL A 172 -11.89 38.98 37.26
C VAL A 172 -12.37 37.97 36.22
N PRO A 173 -12.13 38.18 34.93
CA PRO A 173 -12.47 37.19 33.91
C PRO A 173 -11.76 35.87 34.15
N GLU A 174 -12.36 34.77 33.71
CA GLU A 174 -11.76 33.47 33.79
C GLU A 174 -10.41 33.43 32.99
N GLY A 175 -9.39 32.89 33.63
CA GLY A 175 -8.03 32.84 33.06
C GLY A 175 -7.16 34.07 33.31
N TYR A 176 -7.67 35.09 34.05
CA TYR A 176 -6.91 36.26 34.46
C TYR A 176 -6.71 36.31 35.97
N VAL A 177 -5.67 37.00 36.40
CA VAL A 177 -5.40 37.32 37.80
C VAL A 177 -5.28 38.83 37.97
N LEU A 178 -5.62 39.37 39.15
CA LEU A 178 -5.45 40.78 39.45
C LEU A 178 -3.97 41.13 39.58
N CYS A 179 -3.57 42.27 39.00
CA CYS A 179 -2.24 42.85 39.22
C CYS A 179 -2.26 43.75 40.47
N ASP A 180 -2.67 43.22 41.63
CA ASP A 180 -2.79 43.96 42.89
C ASP A 180 -1.61 43.68 43.86
N GLY A 181 -0.62 42.95 43.41
CA GLY A 181 0.55 42.57 44.23
C GLY A 181 0.35 41.34 45.11
N SER A 182 -0.82 40.65 44.99
CA SER A 182 -1.03 39.38 45.68
C SER A 182 -0.13 38.28 45.10
N GLN A 183 0.23 37.30 45.94
CA GLN A 183 1.00 36.15 45.53
C GLN A 183 0.07 35.11 44.88
N VAL A 184 0.43 34.58 43.73
CA VAL A 184 -0.26 33.50 43.08
C VAL A 184 0.58 32.22 43.11
N CYS A 185 -0.06 31.06 43.22
CA CYS A 185 0.63 29.78 43.24
C CYS A 185 0.97 29.36 41.81
N ILE A 186 2.25 29.14 41.50
CA ILE A 186 2.73 28.72 40.16
C ILE A 186 2.11 27.39 39.73
N ALA A 187 1.74 26.53 40.70
CA ALA A 187 1.07 25.24 40.40
C ALA A 187 -0.36 25.40 39.83
N GLU A 188 -1.03 26.54 40.15
CA GLU A 188 -2.37 26.86 39.66
C GLU A 188 -2.35 27.65 38.35
N TYR A 189 -1.20 28.30 38.07
CA TYR A 189 -0.97 29.17 36.88
C TYR A 189 0.38 28.79 36.23
N PRO A 190 0.47 27.62 35.57
CA PRO A 190 1.71 27.12 34.97
C PRO A 190 2.17 27.93 33.75
#